data_619bd518229562f959220220010283aa
#
_entry.id   619bd518229562f959220220010283aa
#
_cell.length_a   1.000
_cell.length_b   1.000
_cell.length_c   1.000
_cell.angle_alpha   90.00
_cell.angle_beta   90.00
_cell.angle_gamma   90.00
#
_symmetry.space_group_name_H-M   'P 1'
#
loop_
_entity.id
_entity.type
_entity.pdbx_description
1 polymer ?
#
loop_
_entity_poly.entity_id
_entity_poly.type
_entity_poly.pdbx_seq_one_letter_code
_entity_poly.pdbx_strand_id
1 'polypeptide(L)'
;IEARLQAMADRGVPNYFGEQRFGHGGGNVDKALRMFAGLRVKREERALLLSAARSALFNRVLAARVAGGSWDRGLEGEAWMLDGSRSVFGPEPWSEALAARLAAFDIHPTAPLWGRGELRSEGEARALELAALADEGSLALRAGLEAAGLKQERRATRLPPEAHYPRGGG
;
A
#
# COMPACT_ATOMS: atom_id res chain seq x y z
N ILE A 1 18.08 20.46 6.44
CA ILE A 1 18.28 19.10 6.97
C ILE A 1 17.50 18.90 8.27
N GLU A 2 17.64 19.79 9.23
CA GLU A 2 16.92 19.68 10.51
C GLU A 2 15.41 19.70 10.34
N ALA A 3 14.89 20.60 9.49
CA ALA A 3 13.46 20.72 9.25
C ALA A 3 12.90 19.42 8.62
N ARG A 4 13.67 18.79 7.72
CA ARG A 4 13.26 17.53 7.09
C ARG A 4 13.26 16.38 8.10
N LEU A 5 14.29 16.29 8.95
CA LEU A 5 14.36 15.27 10.00
C LEU A 5 13.24 15.46 11.01
N GLN A 6 12.92 16.70 11.36
CA GLN A 6 11.82 16.99 12.28
C GLN A 6 10.47 16.57 11.67
N ALA A 7 10.24 16.84 10.39
CA ALA A 7 9.02 16.44 9.71
C ALA A 7 8.87 14.91 9.70
N MET A 8 9.97 14.17 9.48
CA MET A 8 9.94 12.69 9.53
C MET A 8 9.67 12.18 10.94
N ALA A 9 10.21 12.85 11.97
CA ALA A 9 9.97 12.49 13.36
C ALA A 9 8.51 12.70 13.76
N ASP A 10 7.86 13.74 13.22
CA ASP A 10 6.49 14.11 13.59
C ASP A 10 5.43 13.39 12.78
N ARG A 11 5.70 13.06 11.52
CA ARG A 11 4.70 12.56 10.57
C ARG A 11 4.89 11.10 10.16
N GLY A 12 6.05 10.52 10.44
CA GLY A 12 6.43 9.22 9.91
C GLY A 12 6.90 9.35 8.47
N VAL A 13 6.91 8.25 7.75
CA VAL A 13 7.34 8.20 6.35
C VAL A 13 6.37 7.40 5.51
N PRO A 14 6.24 7.73 4.21
CA PRO A 14 5.46 6.88 3.29
C PRO A 14 6.06 5.47 3.22
N ASN A 15 5.20 4.48 3.24
CA ASN A 15 5.58 3.07 3.38
C ASN A 15 5.75 2.36 2.05
N TYR A 16 6.55 2.92 1.14
CA TYR A 16 6.83 2.29 -0.16
C TYR A 16 7.54 0.95 0.00
N PHE A 17 7.25 0.03 -0.91
CA PHE A 17 8.15 -1.11 -1.12
C PHE A 17 9.44 -0.61 -1.78
N GLY A 18 10.58 -1.09 -1.29
CA GLY A 18 11.88 -0.69 -1.79
C GLY A 18 12.21 -1.29 -3.16
N GLU A 19 13.22 -0.72 -3.80
CA GLU A 19 13.66 -1.12 -5.15
C GLU A 19 14.03 -2.60 -5.28
N GLN A 20 14.56 -3.20 -4.22
CA GLN A 20 14.94 -4.62 -4.23
C GLN A 20 13.76 -5.54 -4.54
N ARG A 21 12.54 -5.12 -4.21
CA ARG A 21 11.32 -5.89 -4.48
C ARG A 21 11.11 -6.11 -5.98
N PHE A 22 11.61 -5.19 -6.79
CA PHE A 22 11.35 -5.17 -8.22
C PHE A 22 12.49 -5.77 -9.06
N GLY A 23 13.48 -6.38 -8.40
CA GLY A 23 14.61 -7.01 -9.06
C GLY A 23 15.64 -6.02 -9.57
N HIS A 24 16.72 -6.56 -10.10
CA HIS A 24 17.81 -5.76 -10.65
C HIS A 24 17.30 -4.92 -11.83
N GLY A 25 17.44 -3.60 -11.74
CA GLY A 25 16.96 -2.70 -12.78
C GLY A 25 15.44 -2.61 -12.91
N GLY A 26 14.69 -3.11 -11.94
CA GLY A 26 13.23 -3.02 -11.96
C GLY A 26 12.53 -3.98 -12.91
N GLY A 27 13.21 -5.01 -13.38
CA GLY A 27 12.71 -5.91 -14.43
C GLY A 27 11.59 -6.86 -14.03
N ASN A 28 11.33 -7.03 -12.73
CA ASN A 28 10.36 -8.03 -12.28
C ASN A 28 8.91 -7.68 -12.63
N VAL A 29 8.58 -6.40 -12.75
CA VAL A 29 7.22 -5.99 -13.14
C VAL A 29 6.96 -6.34 -14.62
N ASP A 30 7.90 -6.04 -15.49
CA ASP A 30 7.79 -6.38 -16.92
C ASP A 30 7.72 -7.89 -17.10
N LYS A 31 8.51 -8.63 -16.34
CA LYS A 31 8.50 -10.09 -16.42
C LYS A 31 7.19 -10.67 -15.89
N ALA A 32 6.62 -10.05 -14.84
CA ALA A 32 5.30 -10.44 -14.34
C ALA A 32 4.24 -10.26 -15.42
N LEU A 33 4.26 -9.14 -16.15
CA LEU A 33 3.33 -8.91 -17.26
C LEU A 33 3.47 -9.98 -18.34
N ARG A 34 4.71 -10.37 -18.67
CA ARG A 34 4.96 -11.46 -19.64
C ARG A 34 4.47 -12.79 -19.11
N MET A 35 4.66 -13.06 -17.83
CA MET A 35 4.14 -14.27 -17.18
C MET A 35 2.62 -14.32 -17.26
N PHE A 36 1.95 -13.22 -16.97
CA PHE A 36 0.48 -13.14 -17.06
C PHE A 36 0.01 -13.30 -18.51
N ALA A 37 0.85 -12.96 -19.48
CA ALA A 37 0.56 -13.15 -20.90
C ALA A 37 0.92 -14.55 -21.42
N GLY A 38 1.43 -15.44 -20.56
CA GLY A 38 1.70 -16.83 -20.91
C GLY A 38 3.14 -17.29 -20.81
N LEU A 39 4.09 -16.42 -20.48
CA LEU A 39 5.48 -16.84 -20.29
C LEU A 39 5.58 -17.83 -19.13
N ARG A 40 6.19 -18.98 -19.38
CA ARG A 40 6.42 -19.97 -18.34
C ARG A 40 7.60 -19.57 -17.47
N VAL A 41 7.43 -19.68 -16.17
CA VAL A 41 8.47 -19.39 -15.18
C VAL A 41 8.48 -20.51 -14.14
N LYS A 42 9.61 -20.64 -13.44
CA LYS A 42 9.74 -21.59 -12.35
C LYS A 42 8.86 -21.14 -11.16
N ARG A 43 8.49 -22.09 -10.32
CA ARG A 43 7.61 -21.84 -9.17
C ARG A 43 8.14 -20.75 -8.24
N GLU A 44 9.43 -20.78 -7.93
CA GLU A 44 10.07 -19.79 -7.05
C GLU A 44 10.06 -18.40 -7.69
N GLU A 45 10.32 -18.33 -8.97
CA GLU A 45 10.29 -17.09 -9.73
C GLU A 45 8.86 -16.54 -9.81
N ARG A 46 7.88 -17.44 -9.98
CA ARG A 46 6.47 -17.04 -9.99
C ARG A 46 6.10 -16.29 -8.72
N ALA A 47 6.49 -16.81 -7.56
CA ALA A 47 6.21 -16.16 -6.28
C ALA A 47 6.82 -14.76 -6.20
N LEU A 48 8.06 -14.61 -6.66
CA LEU A 48 8.74 -13.31 -6.71
C LEU A 48 8.03 -12.34 -7.64
N LEU A 49 7.60 -12.80 -8.80
CA LEU A 49 6.92 -11.95 -9.79
C LEU A 49 5.53 -11.52 -9.32
N LEU A 50 4.78 -12.40 -8.67
CA LEU A 50 3.49 -12.04 -8.07
C LEU A 50 3.68 -10.98 -6.99
N SER A 51 4.69 -11.15 -6.15
CA SER A 51 5.01 -10.18 -5.11
C SER A 51 5.40 -8.82 -5.71
N ALA A 52 6.22 -8.82 -6.75
CA ALA A 52 6.62 -7.58 -7.43
C ALA A 52 5.42 -6.86 -8.06
N ALA A 53 4.54 -7.60 -8.72
CA ALA A 53 3.32 -7.04 -9.34
C ALA A 53 2.42 -6.39 -8.28
N ARG A 54 2.21 -7.07 -7.17
CA ARG A 54 1.36 -6.58 -6.08
C ARG A 54 1.95 -5.34 -5.43
N SER A 55 3.26 -5.36 -5.20
CA SER A 55 3.99 -4.24 -4.60
C SER A 55 4.02 -3.03 -5.51
N ALA A 56 4.12 -3.23 -6.83
CA ALA A 56 4.10 -2.13 -7.80
C ALA A 56 2.76 -1.40 -7.77
N LEU A 57 1.64 -2.14 -7.72
CA LEU A 57 0.32 -1.53 -7.64
C LEU A 57 0.15 -0.76 -6.33
N PHE A 58 0.59 -1.31 -5.22
CA PHE A 58 0.56 -0.60 -3.93
C PHE A 58 1.33 0.72 -4.04
N ASN A 59 2.55 0.67 -4.57
CA ASN A 59 3.39 1.87 -4.69
C ASN A 59 2.74 2.94 -5.58
N ARG A 60 2.01 2.55 -6.62
CA ARG A 60 1.30 3.50 -7.49
C ARG A 60 0.19 4.24 -6.75
N VAL A 61 -0.59 3.52 -5.92
CA VAL A 61 -1.61 4.16 -5.08
C VAL A 61 -0.96 5.07 -4.06
N LEU A 62 0.10 4.59 -3.40
CA LEU A 62 0.81 5.40 -2.42
C LEU A 62 1.38 6.67 -3.04
N ALA A 63 1.95 6.58 -4.25
CA ALA A 63 2.46 7.75 -4.96
C ALA A 63 1.35 8.79 -5.21
N ALA A 64 0.16 8.34 -5.59
CA ALA A 64 -0.99 9.22 -5.76
C ALA A 64 -1.37 9.91 -4.44
N ARG A 65 -1.33 9.18 -3.34
CA ARG A 65 -1.61 9.75 -2.01
C ARG A 65 -0.54 10.74 -1.57
N VAL A 66 0.72 10.45 -1.86
CA VAL A 66 1.83 11.38 -1.55
C VAL A 66 1.67 12.66 -2.37
N ALA A 67 1.38 12.54 -3.67
CA ALA A 67 1.18 13.69 -4.54
C ALA A 67 0.02 14.58 -4.07
N GLY A 68 -1.06 13.95 -3.58
CA GLY A 68 -2.23 14.68 -3.08
C GLY A 68 -2.15 15.05 -1.60
N GLY A 69 -1.09 14.68 -0.91
CA GLY A 69 -0.92 14.99 0.51
C GLY A 69 -1.77 14.16 1.45
N SER A 70 -2.26 12.99 1.03
CA SER A 70 -3.16 12.16 1.83
C SER A 70 -2.57 10.83 2.30
N TRP A 71 -1.25 10.67 2.19
CA TRP A 71 -0.60 9.43 2.62
C TRP A 71 -0.59 9.25 4.15
N ASP A 72 -0.69 10.34 4.90
CA ASP A 72 -0.63 10.35 6.36
C ASP A 72 -1.93 10.83 7.01
N ARG A 73 -3.02 10.86 6.25
CA ARG A 73 -4.33 11.24 6.77
C ARG A 73 -5.44 10.44 6.06
N GLY A 74 -6.59 10.34 6.72
CA GLY A 74 -7.70 9.59 6.18
C GLY A 74 -8.43 10.30 5.05
N LEU A 75 -8.93 9.51 4.12
CA LEU A 75 -9.87 9.95 3.10
C LEU A 75 -11.25 9.42 3.47
N GLU A 76 -12.29 10.01 2.91
CA GLU A 76 -13.64 9.46 3.04
C GLU A 76 -13.64 8.03 2.50
N GLY A 77 -14.20 7.11 3.27
CA GLY A 77 -14.25 5.70 2.89
C GLY A 77 -12.95 4.95 3.17
N GLU A 78 -12.08 5.49 3.99
CA GLU A 78 -10.80 4.89 4.32
C GLU A 78 -10.92 3.52 4.98
N ALA A 79 -10.11 2.57 4.55
CA ALA A 79 -9.89 1.34 5.28
C ALA A 79 -8.66 1.55 6.17
N TRP A 80 -8.84 1.39 7.46
CA TRP A 80 -7.82 1.65 8.48
C TRP A 80 -7.12 0.38 8.93
N MET A 81 -5.89 0.52 9.37
CA MET A 81 -5.13 -0.60 9.93
C MET A 81 -4.63 -0.23 11.33
N LEU A 82 -4.75 -1.15 12.27
CA LEU A 82 -4.20 -0.97 13.61
C LEU A 82 -2.68 -1.06 13.57
N ASP A 83 -2.01 -0.12 14.25
CA ASP A 83 -0.55 -0.14 14.35
C ASP A 83 -0.07 -1.42 15.01
N GLY A 84 1.03 -1.95 14.51
CA GLY A 84 1.62 -3.17 15.05
C GLY A 84 0.86 -4.45 14.71
N SER A 85 -0.18 -4.37 13.88
CA SER A 85 -0.96 -5.54 13.48
C SER A 85 -1.36 -5.43 12.01
N ARG A 86 -2.00 -6.48 11.49
CA ARG A 86 -2.55 -6.49 10.14
C ARG A 86 -4.07 -6.36 10.15
N SER A 87 -4.63 -6.04 11.32
CA SER A 87 -6.08 -5.90 11.45
C SER A 87 -6.57 -4.65 10.75
N VAL A 88 -7.55 -4.84 9.87
CA VAL A 88 -8.17 -3.77 9.08
C VAL A 88 -9.59 -3.56 9.59
N PHE A 89 -9.99 -2.32 9.72
CA PHE A 89 -11.35 -1.97 10.14
C PHE A 89 -11.90 -0.79 9.30
N GLY A 90 -13.19 -0.54 9.46
CA GLY A 90 -13.86 0.51 8.71
C GLY A 90 -14.30 0.02 7.33
N PRO A 91 -14.74 0.91 6.44
CA PRO A 91 -14.87 2.36 6.68
C PRO A 91 -15.89 2.71 7.75
N GLU A 92 -15.65 3.84 8.38
CA GLU A 92 -16.59 4.43 9.33
C GLU A 92 -16.55 5.95 9.20
N PRO A 93 -17.61 6.68 9.62
CA PRO A 93 -17.62 8.12 9.51
C PRO A 93 -16.45 8.75 10.26
N TRP A 94 -15.89 9.82 9.70
CA TRP A 94 -14.82 10.55 10.35
C TRP A 94 -15.29 11.08 11.70
N SER A 95 -14.43 11.00 12.71
CA SER A 95 -14.75 11.41 14.06
C SER A 95 -13.51 11.96 14.76
N GLU A 96 -13.71 12.66 15.86
CA GLU A 96 -12.61 13.12 16.70
C GLU A 96 -11.83 11.95 17.28
N ALA A 97 -12.51 10.83 17.55
CA ALA A 97 -11.84 9.62 18.04
C ALA A 97 -10.88 9.06 17.01
N LEU A 98 -11.28 8.98 15.74
CA LEU A 98 -10.39 8.57 14.65
C LEU A 98 -9.22 9.54 14.50
N ALA A 99 -9.50 10.85 14.56
CA ALA A 99 -8.47 11.87 14.44
C ALA A 99 -7.40 11.72 15.53
N ALA A 100 -7.85 11.49 16.77
CA ALA A 100 -6.92 11.30 17.89
C ALA A 100 -6.07 10.04 17.73
N ARG A 101 -6.68 8.94 17.29
CA ARG A 101 -5.96 7.69 17.06
C ARG A 101 -4.94 7.81 15.93
N LEU A 102 -5.32 8.52 14.86
CA LEU A 102 -4.41 8.77 13.74
C LEU A 102 -3.23 9.64 14.19
N ALA A 103 -3.48 10.69 14.95
CA ALA A 103 -2.43 11.57 15.47
C ALA A 103 -1.49 10.83 16.43
N ALA A 104 -2.00 9.86 17.18
CA ALA A 104 -1.22 9.03 18.11
C ALA A 104 -0.48 7.87 17.41
N PHE A 105 -0.62 7.69 16.11
CA PHE A 105 -0.06 6.57 15.34
C PHE A 105 -0.59 5.21 15.80
N ASP A 106 -1.79 5.17 16.37
CA ASP A 106 -2.46 3.92 16.73
C ASP A 106 -3.10 3.24 15.53
N ILE A 107 -3.45 4.04 14.51
CA ILE A 107 -4.03 3.57 13.26
C ILE A 107 -3.36 4.25 12.08
N HIS A 108 -3.45 3.62 10.91
CA HIS A 108 -2.85 4.14 9.69
C HIS A 108 -3.85 4.04 8.52
N PRO A 109 -3.81 5.00 7.60
CA PRO A 109 -4.48 4.82 6.31
C PRO A 109 -3.87 3.62 5.60
N THR A 110 -4.56 3.07 4.62
CA THR A 110 -4.08 1.91 3.88
C THR A 110 -4.22 2.08 2.38
N ALA A 111 -3.52 1.25 1.63
CA ALA A 111 -3.70 1.09 0.20
C ALA A 111 -3.77 -0.41 -0.11
N PRO A 112 -4.37 -0.80 -1.23
CA PRO A 112 -4.61 -2.21 -1.51
C PRO A 112 -3.33 -2.96 -1.87
N LEU A 113 -3.25 -4.17 -1.36
CA LEU A 113 -2.43 -5.24 -1.91
C LEU A 113 -3.37 -6.03 -2.79
N TRP A 114 -3.30 -5.80 -4.09
CA TRP A 114 -4.34 -6.22 -5.04
C TRP A 114 -4.52 -7.73 -5.14
N GLY A 115 -5.76 -8.16 -5.21
CA GLY A 115 -6.15 -9.55 -5.41
C GLY A 115 -7.63 -9.66 -5.73
N ARG A 116 -8.19 -10.85 -5.58
CA ARG A 116 -9.61 -11.12 -5.79
C ARG A 116 -10.45 -10.52 -4.67
N GLY A 117 -11.67 -10.17 -5.00
CA GLY A 117 -12.64 -9.67 -4.05
C GLY A 117 -12.81 -8.17 -4.12
N GLU A 118 -13.75 -7.68 -3.37
CA GLU A 118 -14.04 -6.25 -3.33
C GLU A 118 -12.99 -5.50 -2.52
N LEU A 119 -12.73 -4.27 -2.93
CA LEU A 119 -11.91 -3.35 -2.13
C LEU A 119 -12.64 -3.07 -0.83
N ARG A 120 -11.87 -3.04 0.27
CA ARG A 120 -12.40 -2.66 1.58
C ARG A 120 -12.77 -1.18 1.65
N SER A 121 -12.03 -0.34 0.91
CA SER A 121 -12.27 1.10 0.83
C SER A 121 -13.58 1.41 0.11
N GLU A 122 -14.10 2.60 0.37
CA GLU A 122 -15.31 3.12 -0.25
C GLU A 122 -15.08 4.59 -0.63
N GLY A 123 -16.07 5.22 -1.23
CA GLY A 123 -16.09 6.65 -1.50
C GLY A 123 -14.82 7.20 -2.13
N GLU A 124 -14.32 8.29 -1.59
CA GLU A 124 -13.16 9.00 -2.12
C GLU A 124 -11.89 8.13 -2.11
N ALA A 125 -11.68 7.34 -1.06
CA ALA A 125 -10.52 6.46 -0.98
C ALA A 125 -10.52 5.42 -2.11
N ARG A 126 -11.66 4.78 -2.34
CA ARG A 126 -11.80 3.81 -3.45
C ARG A 126 -11.60 4.48 -4.79
N ALA A 127 -12.18 5.66 -4.99
CA ALA A 127 -12.06 6.38 -6.26
C ALA A 127 -10.59 6.71 -6.57
N LEU A 128 -9.83 7.15 -5.59
CA LEU A 128 -8.40 7.42 -5.75
C LEU A 128 -7.65 6.15 -6.12
N GLU A 129 -7.92 5.05 -5.43
CA GLU A 129 -7.25 3.77 -5.68
C GLU A 129 -7.50 3.27 -7.10
N LEU A 130 -8.75 3.30 -7.52
CA LEU A 130 -9.10 2.85 -8.88
C LEU A 130 -8.54 3.77 -9.95
N ALA A 131 -8.53 5.08 -9.72
CA ALA A 131 -7.95 6.03 -10.66
C ALA A 131 -6.43 5.83 -10.80
N ALA A 132 -5.74 5.57 -9.70
CA ALA A 132 -4.30 5.33 -9.71
C ALA A 132 -3.92 4.04 -10.45
N LEU A 133 -4.85 3.10 -10.57
CA LEU A 133 -4.64 1.78 -11.17
C LEU A 133 -5.46 1.58 -12.44
N ALA A 134 -5.78 2.66 -13.15
CA ALA A 134 -6.62 2.62 -14.36
C ALA A 134 -5.84 2.52 -15.66
N ASP A 135 -4.52 2.68 -15.65
CA ASP A 135 -3.70 2.57 -16.85
C ASP A 135 -3.61 1.12 -17.33
N GLU A 136 -3.28 0.93 -18.59
CA GLU A 136 -3.24 -0.39 -19.24
C GLU A 136 -2.36 -1.39 -18.48
N GLY A 137 -1.17 -0.98 -18.08
CA GLY A 137 -0.25 -1.85 -17.33
C GLY A 137 -0.80 -2.25 -15.98
N SER A 138 -1.40 -1.31 -15.24
CA SER A 138 -2.02 -1.60 -13.95
C SER A 138 -3.20 -2.55 -14.09
N LEU A 139 -4.04 -2.36 -15.11
CA LEU A 139 -5.17 -3.25 -15.37
C LEU A 139 -4.71 -4.68 -15.67
N ALA A 140 -3.64 -4.83 -16.45
CA ALA A 140 -3.05 -6.14 -16.74
C ALA A 140 -2.49 -6.82 -15.49
N LEU A 141 -1.82 -6.07 -14.62
CA LEU A 141 -1.32 -6.59 -13.34
C LEU A 141 -2.47 -7.01 -12.44
N ARG A 142 -3.52 -6.18 -12.35
CA ARG A 142 -4.72 -6.50 -11.56
C ARG A 142 -5.35 -7.82 -12.02
N ALA A 143 -5.58 -7.96 -13.31
CA ALA A 143 -6.18 -9.16 -13.88
C ALA A 143 -5.31 -10.40 -13.62
N GLY A 144 -3.99 -10.27 -13.77
CA GLY A 144 -3.06 -11.36 -13.50
C GLY A 144 -3.05 -11.82 -12.05
N LEU A 145 -3.08 -10.86 -11.12
CA LEU A 145 -3.12 -11.17 -9.68
C LEU A 145 -4.43 -11.85 -9.30
N GLU A 146 -5.55 -11.38 -9.84
CA GLU A 146 -6.87 -11.97 -9.61
C GLU A 146 -6.92 -13.41 -10.16
N ALA A 147 -6.42 -13.63 -11.37
CA ALA A 147 -6.37 -14.96 -11.98
C ALA A 147 -5.47 -15.91 -11.20
N ALA A 148 -4.41 -15.39 -10.58
CA ALA A 148 -3.50 -16.17 -9.74
C ALA A 148 -4.13 -16.56 -8.39
N GLY A 149 -5.27 -16.01 -8.04
CA GLY A 149 -6.01 -16.39 -6.83
C GLY A 149 -5.60 -15.67 -5.56
N LEU A 150 -4.79 -14.62 -5.65
CA LEU A 150 -4.47 -13.80 -4.49
C LEU A 150 -5.72 -13.05 -4.02
N LYS A 151 -5.85 -12.85 -2.72
CA LYS A 151 -6.99 -12.13 -2.15
C LYS A 151 -6.65 -10.67 -1.96
N GLN A 152 -7.67 -9.80 -2.07
CA GLN A 152 -7.52 -8.39 -1.69
C GLN A 152 -7.09 -8.31 -0.23
N GLU A 153 -5.99 -7.58 -0.02
CA GLU A 153 -5.50 -7.27 1.32
C GLU A 153 -5.15 -5.78 1.36
N ARG A 154 -4.72 -5.30 2.51
CA ARG A 154 -4.36 -3.90 2.70
C ARG A 154 -3.00 -3.80 3.39
N ARG A 155 -2.30 -2.70 3.14
CA ARG A 155 -1.05 -2.38 3.81
C ARG A 155 -1.08 -0.91 4.22
N ALA A 156 -0.54 -0.60 5.39
CA ALA A 156 -0.44 0.77 5.86
C ALA A 156 0.34 1.65 4.88
N THR A 157 -0.15 2.87 4.66
CA THR A 157 0.49 3.84 3.77
C THR A 157 1.67 4.55 4.40
N ARG A 158 1.82 4.44 5.72
CA ARG A 158 2.89 5.11 6.46
C ARG A 158 3.51 4.19 7.49
N LEU A 159 4.76 4.48 7.81
CA LEU A 159 5.42 3.93 8.98
C LEU A 159 5.43 5.03 10.04
N PRO A 160 5.19 4.68 11.33
CA PRO A 160 5.25 5.68 12.39
C PRO A 160 6.68 6.21 12.55
N PRO A 161 6.85 7.38 13.18
CA PRO A 161 8.19 7.88 13.48
C PRO A 161 8.94 6.90 14.37
N GLU A 162 10.25 6.81 14.21
CA GLU A 162 11.09 5.94 15.03
C GLU A 162 10.90 6.20 16.53
N ALA A 163 10.68 7.46 16.90
CA ALA A 163 10.45 7.86 18.28
C ALA A 163 9.13 7.33 18.87
N HIS A 164 8.19 6.86 18.04
CA HIS A 164 6.92 6.28 18.48
C HIS A 164 7.14 4.97 19.23
N TYR A 165 8.17 4.21 18.84
CA TYR A 165 8.52 2.95 19.50
C TYR A 165 9.72 3.17 20.44
N PRO A 166 9.60 2.81 21.72
CA PRO A 166 10.73 2.93 22.63
C PRO A 166 11.90 2.08 22.14
N ARG A 167 13.10 2.66 22.12
CA ARG A 167 14.31 1.90 21.81
C ARG A 167 14.59 0.92 22.94
N GLY A 168 15.02 -0.27 22.57
CA GLY A 168 15.42 -1.26 23.54
C GLY A 168 14.28 -1.82 24.36
N GLY A 169 13.06 -1.77 23.84
CA GLY A 169 11.96 -2.48 24.42
C GLY A 169 12.19 -3.99 24.35
N GLY A 170 13.26 -4.40 24.95
CA GLY A 170 13.71 -5.77 24.96
C GLY A 170 12.90 -6.60 25.91
#